data_7eaa240cbb2748d45e589d815516d89c
#
_entry.id   7eaa240cbb2748d45e589d815516d89c
#
_cell.length_a   1.000
_cell.length_b   1.000
_cell.length_c   1.000
_cell.angle_alpha   90.00
_cell.angle_beta   90.00
_cell.angle_gamma   90.00
#
_symmetry.space_group_name_H-M   'P 1'
#
loop_
_entity.id
_entity.type
_entity.pdbx_description
1 polymer ?
#
loop_
_entity_poly.entity_id
_entity_poly.type
_entity_poly.pdbx_seq_one_letter_code
_entity_poly.pdbx_strand_id
1 'polypeptide(L)'
;ISDDELKESLSSEFPYEKWINQDRIRLSSLRSKSKSSYDFEKLFNLQKCFGYSKEDIKFFLQPMMVDGQDPVGSMGRDIPLAALSDKSRLLYDYFFQKFAQVTNPPIDPIREEVVMSLKTYLGAKPNIFDFNNQNTNKLLEIDHPILTDNELGILKTINEEIENDFNSHTVDITFDKKISLVTAINNIC
;
A
#
# COMPACT_ATOMS: atom_id res chain seq x y z
N ILE A 1 -8.44 -9.99 36.93
CA ILE A 1 -7.22 -10.02 36.10
C ILE A 1 -6.96 -8.58 35.70
N SER A 2 -5.76 -8.08 35.95
CA SER A 2 -5.34 -6.76 35.48
C SER A 2 -5.02 -6.80 33.98
N ASP A 3 -4.99 -5.63 33.32
CA ASP A 3 -4.63 -5.54 31.90
C ASP A 3 -3.23 -6.12 31.63
N ASP A 4 -2.32 -5.92 32.55
CA ASP A 4 -0.94 -6.39 32.39
C ASP A 4 -0.84 -7.92 32.52
N GLU A 5 -1.55 -8.52 33.49
CA GLU A 5 -1.66 -9.98 33.61
C GLU A 5 -2.29 -10.61 32.37
N LEU A 6 -3.31 -9.97 31.81
CA LEU A 6 -3.96 -10.44 30.59
C LEU A 6 -3.02 -10.37 29.38
N LYS A 7 -2.30 -9.26 29.21
CA LYS A 7 -1.34 -9.08 28.14
C LYS A 7 -0.18 -10.07 28.22
N GLU A 8 0.34 -10.29 29.44
CA GLU A 8 1.41 -11.26 29.67
C GLU A 8 0.95 -12.69 29.40
N SER A 9 -0.24 -13.06 29.86
CA SER A 9 -0.82 -14.37 29.59
C SER A 9 -1.00 -14.63 28.09
N LEU A 10 -1.59 -13.69 27.35
CA LEU A 10 -1.83 -13.82 25.90
C LEU A 10 -0.52 -13.81 25.12
N SER A 11 0.43 -12.96 25.46
CA SER A 11 1.71 -12.86 24.74
C SER A 11 2.64 -14.04 24.98
N SER A 12 2.47 -14.77 26.07
CA SER A 12 3.26 -15.95 26.43
C SER A 12 2.66 -17.28 25.94
N GLU A 13 1.43 -17.27 25.42
CA GLU A 13 0.73 -18.50 25.00
C GLU A 13 1.45 -19.22 23.86
N PHE A 14 2.05 -18.46 22.95
CA PHE A 14 2.81 -18.97 21.82
C PHE A 14 4.13 -18.18 21.64
N PRO A 15 5.11 -18.72 20.93
CA PRO A 15 6.40 -18.06 20.70
C PRO A 15 6.31 -17.01 19.57
N TYR A 16 5.42 -16.03 19.72
CA TYR A 16 5.12 -15.01 18.72
C TYR A 16 6.36 -14.22 18.26
N GLU A 17 7.21 -13.84 19.19
CA GLU A 17 8.46 -13.13 18.87
C GLU A 17 9.36 -13.94 17.94
N LYS A 18 9.48 -15.23 18.21
CA LYS A 18 10.26 -16.13 17.36
C LYS A 18 9.68 -16.22 15.96
N TRP A 19 8.36 -16.35 15.83
CA TRP A 19 7.69 -16.42 14.54
C TRP A 19 7.87 -15.14 13.77
N ILE A 20 7.62 -13.97 14.40
CA ILE A 20 7.80 -12.66 13.77
C ILE A 20 9.23 -12.49 13.26
N ASN A 21 10.23 -12.85 14.06
CA ASN A 21 11.63 -12.70 13.69
C ASN A 21 12.07 -13.65 12.56
N GLN A 22 11.45 -14.83 12.45
CA GLN A 22 11.74 -15.79 11.40
C GLN A 22 11.05 -15.43 10.06
N ASP A 23 9.83 -14.91 10.13
CA ASP A 23 8.97 -14.80 8.95
C ASP A 23 8.85 -13.38 8.41
N ARG A 24 9.25 -12.39 9.21
CA ARG A 24 9.24 -10.99 8.81
C ARG A 24 10.49 -10.61 8.04
N ILE A 25 10.31 -10.18 6.81
CA ILE A 25 11.35 -9.60 5.97
C ILE A 25 11.06 -8.10 5.82
N ARG A 26 12.02 -7.23 6.07
CA ARG A 26 11.85 -5.79 5.84
C ARG A 26 12.28 -5.41 4.44
N LEU A 27 11.46 -4.64 3.72
CA LEU A 27 11.82 -4.14 2.40
C LEU A 27 13.15 -3.38 2.42
N SER A 28 13.40 -2.61 3.48
CA SER A 28 14.65 -1.86 3.67
C SER A 28 15.92 -2.75 3.82
N SER A 29 15.77 -4.03 4.14
CA SER A 29 16.90 -4.97 4.23
C SER A 29 17.29 -5.58 2.87
N LEU A 30 16.45 -5.45 1.86
CA LEU A 30 16.68 -5.96 0.53
C LEU A 30 17.50 -4.96 -0.31
N ARG A 31 18.32 -5.47 -1.21
CA ARG A 31 19.19 -4.61 -2.02
C ARG A 31 18.54 -4.31 -3.37
N SER A 32 18.48 -3.03 -3.73
CA SER A 32 18.09 -2.64 -5.07
C SER A 32 19.22 -2.86 -6.07
N LYS A 33 18.89 -3.47 -7.21
CA LYS A 33 19.79 -3.61 -8.37
C LYS A 33 19.76 -2.38 -9.28
N SER A 34 18.75 -1.52 -9.13
CA SER A 34 18.57 -0.33 -9.95
C SER A 34 18.96 0.95 -9.22
N LYS A 35 19.65 1.85 -9.92
CA LYS A 35 19.82 3.23 -9.46
C LYS A 35 18.89 4.09 -10.28
N SER A 36 17.90 4.69 -9.64
CA SER A 36 17.07 5.71 -10.30
C SER A 36 17.79 7.06 -10.27
N SER A 37 17.87 7.69 -11.42
CA SER A 37 18.23 9.11 -11.52
C SER A 37 16.96 9.91 -11.78
N TYR A 38 16.68 10.90 -10.97
CA TYR A 38 15.51 11.76 -11.14
C TYR A 38 15.81 12.95 -12.01
N ASP A 39 15.00 13.11 -13.05
CA ASP A 39 14.94 14.33 -13.84
C ASP A 39 13.79 15.20 -13.29
N PHE A 40 14.14 16.28 -12.59
CA PHE A 40 13.15 17.14 -11.92
C PHE A 40 12.19 17.83 -12.89
N GLU A 41 12.60 18.10 -14.14
CA GLU A 41 11.67 18.66 -15.13
C GLU A 41 10.61 17.64 -15.55
N LYS A 42 11.02 16.40 -15.73
CA LYS A 42 10.07 15.30 -15.98
C LYS A 42 9.16 15.04 -14.81
N LEU A 43 9.66 15.13 -13.58
CA LEU A 43 8.87 14.91 -12.37
C LEU A 43 7.66 15.85 -12.31
N PHE A 44 7.86 17.15 -12.59
CA PHE A 44 6.76 18.12 -12.57
C PHE A 44 5.70 17.83 -13.64
N ASN A 45 6.12 17.38 -14.81
CA ASN A 45 5.19 16.98 -15.86
C ASN A 45 4.44 15.70 -15.51
N LEU A 46 5.10 14.73 -14.90
CA LEU A 46 4.46 13.51 -14.40
C LEU A 46 3.42 13.81 -13.31
N GLN A 47 3.75 14.65 -12.34
CA GLN A 47 2.79 15.09 -11.31
C GLN A 47 1.51 15.67 -11.94
N LYS A 48 1.66 16.53 -12.95
CA LYS A 48 0.50 17.07 -13.69
C LYS A 48 -0.27 16.00 -14.47
N CYS A 49 0.44 15.09 -15.13
CA CYS A 49 -0.20 14.00 -15.87
C CYS A 49 -1.02 13.08 -14.96
N PHE A 50 -0.51 12.80 -13.76
CA PHE A 50 -1.19 12.00 -12.75
C PHE A 50 -2.19 12.81 -11.89
N GLY A 51 -2.34 14.11 -12.16
CA GLY A 51 -3.32 14.97 -11.50
C GLY A 51 -2.98 15.36 -10.06
N TYR A 52 -1.73 15.24 -9.65
CA TYR A 52 -1.31 15.68 -8.32
C TYR A 52 -1.25 17.21 -8.23
N SER A 53 -2.01 17.77 -7.30
CA SER A 53 -1.93 19.18 -6.92
C SER A 53 -0.85 19.41 -5.85
N LYS A 54 -0.55 20.69 -5.59
CA LYS A 54 0.34 21.06 -4.46
C LYS A 54 -0.28 20.67 -3.12
N GLU A 55 -1.61 20.70 -3.03
CA GLU A 55 -2.35 20.29 -1.83
C GLU A 55 -2.23 18.79 -1.60
N ASP A 56 -2.38 17.99 -2.63
CA ASP A 56 -2.22 16.53 -2.53
C ASP A 56 -0.83 16.16 -2.00
N ILE A 57 0.21 16.84 -2.50
CA ILE A 57 1.57 16.59 -2.06
C ILE A 57 1.76 17.00 -0.59
N LYS A 58 1.29 18.20 -0.21
CA LYS A 58 1.54 18.76 1.11
C LYS A 58 0.69 18.12 2.21
N PHE A 59 -0.59 17.88 1.92
CA PHE A 59 -1.55 17.44 2.95
C PHE A 59 -1.80 15.94 2.97
N PHE A 60 -1.49 15.22 1.89
CA PHE A 60 -1.69 13.77 1.81
C PHE A 60 -0.38 13.01 1.71
N LEU A 61 0.45 13.28 0.72
CA LEU A 61 1.66 12.49 0.50
C LEU A 61 2.75 12.75 1.53
N GLN A 62 2.96 14.00 1.89
CA GLN A 62 4.03 14.37 2.83
C GLN A 62 3.84 13.76 4.23
N PRO A 63 2.66 13.83 4.88
CA PRO A 63 2.44 13.17 6.15
C PRO A 63 2.67 11.65 6.09
N MET A 64 2.23 11.01 5.01
CA MET A 64 2.44 9.57 4.82
C MET A 64 3.92 9.20 4.76
N MET A 65 4.72 10.02 4.02
CA MET A 65 6.15 9.74 3.83
C MET A 65 7.01 10.09 5.05
N VAL A 66 6.70 11.21 5.69
CA VAL A 66 7.57 11.77 6.75
C VAL A 66 7.19 11.20 8.11
N ASP A 67 5.89 11.16 8.38
CA ASP A 67 5.38 10.82 9.70
C ASP A 67 4.86 9.36 9.77
N GLY A 68 4.71 8.69 8.62
CA GLY A 68 4.14 7.35 8.54
C GLY A 68 2.69 7.30 9.02
N GLN A 69 1.99 8.43 8.95
CA GLN A 69 0.63 8.58 9.46
C GLN A 69 -0.39 8.72 8.33
N ASP A 70 -1.60 8.23 8.61
CA ASP A 70 -2.73 8.42 7.73
C ASP A 70 -3.14 9.90 7.69
N PRO A 71 -3.21 10.55 6.51
CA PRO A 71 -3.57 11.95 6.42
C PRO A 71 -5.04 12.17 6.77
N VAL A 72 -5.32 13.27 7.46
CA VAL A 72 -6.69 13.69 7.78
C VAL A 72 -7.33 14.32 6.54
N GLY A 73 -8.48 13.81 6.14
CA GLY A 73 -9.21 14.34 4.99
C GLY A 73 -10.58 13.70 4.80
N SER A 74 -11.34 14.16 3.80
CA SER A 74 -12.58 13.53 3.39
C SER A 74 -12.36 12.68 2.14
N MET A 75 -13.16 11.63 1.97
CA MET A 75 -13.10 10.75 0.79
C MET A 75 -13.90 11.29 -0.40
N GLY A 76 -14.74 12.32 -0.21
CA GLY A 76 -15.55 12.90 -1.26
C GLY A 76 -14.72 13.64 -2.30
N ARG A 77 -15.22 13.68 -3.53
CA ARG A 77 -14.58 14.36 -4.65
C ARG A 77 -15.63 15.05 -5.52
N ASP A 78 -15.44 16.34 -5.80
CA ASP A 78 -16.38 17.15 -6.60
C ASP A 78 -16.16 17.03 -8.12
N ILE A 79 -15.11 16.31 -8.52
CA ILE A 79 -14.82 16.09 -9.94
C ILE A 79 -15.94 15.25 -10.58
N PRO A 80 -16.45 15.61 -11.77
CA PRO A 80 -17.43 14.81 -12.49
C PRO A 80 -17.00 13.37 -12.71
N LEU A 81 -17.98 12.46 -12.84
CA LEU A 81 -17.71 11.04 -13.07
C LEU A 81 -16.82 10.84 -14.31
N ALA A 82 -15.84 9.98 -14.22
CA ALA A 82 -14.92 9.67 -15.30
C ALA A 82 -15.67 9.14 -16.55
N ALA A 83 -16.73 8.37 -16.35
CA ALA A 83 -17.58 7.84 -17.43
C ALA A 83 -18.27 8.91 -18.28
N LEU A 84 -18.44 10.12 -17.74
CA LEU A 84 -19.06 11.27 -18.43
C LEU A 84 -18.01 12.24 -19.02
N SER A 85 -16.73 11.90 -18.94
CA SER A 85 -15.65 12.76 -19.41
C SER A 85 -15.36 12.54 -20.89
N ASP A 86 -15.23 13.63 -21.66
CA ASP A 86 -14.76 13.61 -23.05
C ASP A 86 -13.25 13.36 -23.16
N LYS A 87 -12.53 13.42 -22.03
CA LYS A 87 -11.09 13.21 -21.96
C LYS A 87 -10.79 11.81 -21.46
N SER A 88 -9.68 11.24 -21.92
CA SER A 88 -9.15 10.01 -21.35
C SER A 88 -8.83 10.23 -19.88
N ARG A 89 -9.26 9.32 -19.04
CA ARG A 89 -9.05 9.31 -17.59
C ARG A 89 -8.23 8.10 -17.21
N LEU A 90 -7.55 8.17 -16.05
CA LEU A 90 -6.90 7.02 -15.47
C LEU A 90 -7.93 5.95 -15.15
N LEU A 91 -7.54 4.69 -15.26
CA LEU A 91 -8.44 3.57 -14.97
C LEU A 91 -9.05 3.67 -13.56
N TYR A 92 -8.26 4.10 -12.58
CA TYR A 92 -8.70 4.29 -11.19
C TYR A 92 -9.86 5.29 -11.04
N ASP A 93 -9.93 6.32 -11.88
CA ASP A 93 -10.98 7.34 -11.82
C ASP A 93 -12.37 6.77 -12.10
N TYR A 94 -12.46 5.62 -12.80
CA TYR A 94 -13.73 4.94 -13.08
C TYR A 94 -14.30 4.20 -11.88
N PHE A 95 -13.45 3.88 -10.90
CA PHE A 95 -13.82 3.16 -9.68
C PHE A 95 -13.85 4.08 -8.46
N PHE A 96 -13.80 5.38 -8.66
CA PHE A 96 -13.70 6.36 -7.61
C PHE A 96 -15.05 6.58 -6.91
N GLN A 97 -15.03 6.57 -5.58
CA GLN A 97 -16.19 6.82 -4.74
C GLN A 97 -16.53 8.32 -4.71
N LYS A 98 -17.77 8.67 -4.95
CA LYS A 98 -18.23 10.07 -5.10
C LYS A 98 -18.78 10.69 -3.83
N PHE A 99 -19.22 9.92 -2.88
CA PHE A 99 -19.76 10.45 -1.63
C PHE A 99 -18.68 10.66 -0.57
N ALA A 100 -18.85 11.72 0.22
CA ALA A 100 -17.96 11.98 1.34
C ALA A 100 -18.25 11.02 2.50
N GLN A 101 -17.18 10.53 3.12
CA GLN A 101 -17.23 9.74 4.35
C GLN A 101 -16.31 10.34 5.38
N VAL A 102 -16.59 10.08 6.67
CA VAL A 102 -15.64 10.36 7.73
C VAL A 102 -14.49 9.37 7.59
N THR A 103 -13.31 9.88 7.24
CA THR A 103 -12.10 9.06 7.03
C THR A 103 -11.43 8.70 8.34
N ASN A 104 -11.41 9.63 9.29
CA ASN A 104 -10.75 9.44 10.58
C ASN A 104 -11.80 9.54 11.69
N PRO A 105 -12.33 8.42 12.17
CA PRO A 105 -13.11 8.42 13.39
C PRO A 105 -12.25 8.92 14.56
N PRO A 106 -12.82 9.37 15.69
CA PRO A 106 -12.07 9.83 16.84
C PRO A 106 -11.23 8.66 17.40
N ILE A 107 -9.95 8.64 17.02
CA ILE A 107 -8.97 7.63 17.43
C ILE A 107 -7.95 8.31 18.33
N ASP A 108 -7.60 7.66 19.43
CA ASP A 108 -6.50 8.09 20.29
C ASP A 108 -5.15 7.65 19.67
N PRO A 109 -4.32 8.58 19.17
CA PRO A 109 -3.07 8.22 18.49
C PRO A 109 -2.04 7.55 19.40
N ILE A 110 -2.18 7.66 20.71
CA ILE A 110 -1.28 7.03 21.68
C ILE A 110 -1.70 5.59 21.95
N ARG A 111 -2.98 5.37 22.21
CA ARG A 111 -3.52 4.04 22.51
C ARG A 111 -3.68 3.18 21.26
N GLU A 112 -3.96 3.83 20.14
CA GLU A 112 -4.31 3.18 18.89
C GLU A 112 -3.25 3.40 17.81
N GLU A 113 -1.98 3.51 18.21
CA GLU A 113 -0.85 3.69 17.29
C GLU A 113 -0.83 2.64 16.18
N VAL A 114 -1.14 1.39 16.51
CA VAL A 114 -1.20 0.30 15.52
C VAL A 114 -2.26 0.55 14.45
N VAL A 115 -3.40 1.16 14.82
CA VAL A 115 -4.48 1.50 13.89
C VAL A 115 -4.10 2.67 12.99
N MET A 116 -3.33 3.61 13.53
CA MET A 116 -2.87 4.80 12.80
C MET A 116 -1.64 4.53 11.93
N SER A 117 -0.93 3.44 12.19
CA SER A 117 0.26 3.07 11.42
C SER A 117 -0.10 2.69 9.98
N LEU A 118 0.65 3.24 9.03
CA LEU A 118 0.56 2.88 7.61
C LEU A 118 1.41 1.66 7.24
N LYS A 119 2.07 1.06 8.24
CA LYS A 119 2.86 -0.15 8.05
C LYS A 119 1.99 -1.27 7.52
N THR A 120 2.42 -1.90 6.44
CA THR A 120 1.69 -2.99 5.82
C THR A 120 2.56 -4.21 5.58
N TYR A 121 1.92 -5.36 5.43
CA TYR A 121 2.58 -6.63 5.19
C TYR A 121 2.06 -7.25 3.92
N LEU A 122 2.97 -7.54 2.99
CA LEU A 122 2.69 -8.27 1.76
C LEU A 122 3.06 -9.75 1.93
N GLY A 123 2.30 -10.62 1.31
CA GLY A 123 2.50 -12.06 1.36
C GLY A 123 1.23 -12.83 1.74
N ALA A 124 1.31 -14.14 1.73
CA ALA A 124 0.21 -15.01 2.10
C ALA A 124 -0.02 -14.95 3.61
N LYS A 125 -1.20 -14.49 4.01
CA LYS A 125 -1.57 -14.42 5.43
C LYS A 125 -2.02 -15.80 5.91
N PRO A 126 -1.59 -16.23 7.10
CA PRO A 126 -2.05 -17.49 7.68
C PRO A 126 -3.55 -17.42 8.01
N ASN A 127 -4.17 -18.59 8.09
CA ASN A 127 -5.55 -18.68 8.54
C ASN A 127 -5.60 -18.43 10.05
N ILE A 128 -6.24 -17.36 10.48
CA ILE A 128 -6.35 -16.96 11.90
C ILE A 128 -7.18 -17.95 12.75
N PHE A 129 -7.92 -18.86 12.14
CA PHE A 129 -8.70 -19.89 12.83
C PHE A 129 -7.98 -21.24 12.91
N ASP A 130 -6.81 -21.38 12.29
CA ASP A 130 -6.03 -22.60 12.30
C ASP A 130 -4.73 -22.41 13.11
N PHE A 131 -4.88 -22.46 14.42
CA PHE A 131 -3.76 -22.29 15.36
C PHE A 131 -2.76 -23.43 15.36
N ASN A 132 -3.11 -24.60 14.79
CA ASN A 132 -2.26 -25.76 14.75
C ASN A 132 -1.40 -25.83 13.47
N ASN A 133 -1.79 -25.09 12.44
CA ASN A 133 -1.06 -25.06 11.19
C ASN A 133 0.00 -23.95 11.24
N GLN A 134 1.17 -24.30 11.78
CA GLN A 134 2.34 -23.42 11.87
C GLN A 134 3.03 -23.20 10.51
N ASN A 135 2.29 -23.25 9.40
CA ASN A 135 2.82 -22.83 8.12
C ASN A 135 3.11 -21.33 8.17
N THR A 136 4.32 -21.03 8.62
CA THR A 136 4.86 -19.69 8.69
C THR A 136 5.15 -19.24 7.27
N ASN A 137 4.26 -18.41 6.75
CA ASN A 137 4.48 -17.75 5.48
C ASN A 137 5.32 -16.50 5.74
N LYS A 138 6.36 -16.31 4.96
CA LYS A 138 7.13 -15.08 5.03
C LYS A 138 6.27 -13.88 4.66
N LEU A 139 6.43 -12.80 5.42
CA LEU A 139 5.73 -11.53 5.21
C LEU A 139 6.75 -10.44 4.95
N LEU A 140 6.54 -9.68 3.90
CA LEU A 140 7.33 -8.50 3.58
C LEU A 140 6.73 -7.28 4.27
N GLU A 141 7.46 -6.71 5.21
CA GLU A 141 7.09 -5.48 5.92
C GLU A 141 7.48 -4.26 5.09
N ILE A 142 6.51 -3.37 4.88
CA ILE A 142 6.66 -2.07 4.23
C ILE A 142 6.23 -1.01 5.23
N ASP A 143 7.09 -0.03 5.48
CA ASP A 143 6.86 0.98 6.52
C ASP A 143 5.74 1.96 6.16
N HIS A 144 5.54 2.25 4.87
CA HIS A 144 4.47 3.13 4.36
C HIS A 144 4.15 2.83 2.89
N PRO A 145 2.96 3.23 2.39
CA PRO A 145 2.49 2.85 1.04
C PRO A 145 3.20 3.62 -0.10
N ILE A 146 4.03 4.61 0.22
CA ILE A 146 4.73 5.42 -0.77
C ILE A 146 6.13 4.84 -0.96
N LEU A 147 6.38 4.34 -2.16
CA LEU A 147 7.62 3.67 -2.51
C LEU A 147 8.49 4.56 -3.40
N THR A 148 9.77 4.49 -3.20
CA THR A 148 10.75 5.00 -4.16
C THR A 148 10.85 4.07 -5.37
N ASP A 149 11.40 4.56 -6.49
CA ASP A 149 11.62 3.72 -7.67
C ASP A 149 12.54 2.52 -7.38
N ASN A 150 13.47 2.69 -6.46
CA ASN A 150 14.35 1.61 -6.02
C ASN A 150 13.57 0.52 -5.28
N GLU A 151 12.71 0.89 -4.34
CA GLU A 151 11.85 -0.04 -3.60
C GLU A 151 10.85 -0.73 -4.51
N LEU A 152 10.26 0.00 -5.45
CA LEU A 152 9.40 -0.60 -6.48
C LEU A 152 10.19 -1.57 -7.37
N GLY A 153 11.46 -1.23 -7.69
CA GLY A 153 12.36 -2.12 -8.41
C GLY A 153 12.60 -3.44 -7.65
N ILE A 154 12.83 -3.38 -6.34
CA ILE A 154 12.97 -4.56 -5.49
C ILE A 154 11.69 -5.41 -5.55
N LEU A 155 10.51 -4.79 -5.40
CA LEU A 155 9.24 -5.52 -5.44
C LEU A 155 9.00 -6.21 -6.78
N LYS A 156 9.42 -5.61 -7.89
CA LYS A 156 9.29 -6.22 -9.22
C LYS A 156 10.18 -7.44 -9.44
N THR A 157 11.29 -7.53 -8.72
CA THR A 157 12.27 -8.63 -8.84
C THR A 157 12.36 -9.45 -7.56
N ILE A 158 11.38 -9.37 -6.68
CA ILE A 158 11.43 -9.99 -5.36
C ILE A 158 11.57 -11.51 -5.39
N ASN A 159 11.01 -12.15 -6.40
CA ASN A 159 11.15 -13.58 -6.65
C ASN A 159 12.60 -14.02 -6.87
N GLU A 160 13.49 -13.12 -7.31
CA GLU A 160 14.92 -13.38 -7.48
C GLU A 160 15.72 -13.23 -6.18
N GLU A 161 15.20 -12.41 -5.25
CA GLU A 161 15.85 -12.12 -3.96
C GLU A 161 15.41 -13.09 -2.86
N ILE A 162 14.15 -13.52 -2.92
CA ILE A 162 13.54 -14.40 -1.92
C ILE A 162 12.89 -15.57 -2.68
N GLU A 163 13.67 -16.64 -2.85
CA GLU A 163 13.21 -17.82 -3.56
C GLU A 163 11.94 -18.42 -2.96
N ASN A 164 10.96 -18.68 -3.84
CA ASN A 164 9.73 -19.43 -3.57
C ASN A 164 8.67 -18.83 -2.64
N ASP A 165 8.94 -17.71 -1.96
CA ASP A 165 7.98 -17.15 -1.00
C ASP A 165 7.14 -16.01 -1.60
N PHE A 166 7.63 -15.33 -2.62
CA PHE A 166 6.97 -14.21 -3.26
C PHE A 166 6.99 -14.33 -4.78
N ASN A 167 5.87 -13.92 -5.40
CA ASN A 167 5.77 -13.81 -6.84
C ASN A 167 5.21 -12.42 -7.20
N SER A 168 5.92 -11.70 -8.05
CA SER A 168 5.53 -10.37 -8.50
C SER A 168 5.18 -10.39 -9.99
N HIS A 169 3.99 -9.87 -10.33
CA HIS A 169 3.54 -9.71 -11.71
C HIS A 169 3.25 -8.24 -11.99
N THR A 170 3.73 -7.76 -13.13
CA THR A 170 3.39 -6.42 -13.61
C THR A 170 2.27 -6.55 -14.62
N VAL A 171 1.14 -5.89 -14.34
CA VAL A 171 -0.03 -5.83 -15.23
C VAL A 171 -0.03 -4.48 -15.93
N ASP A 172 -0.08 -4.47 -17.27
CA ASP A 172 -0.26 -3.25 -18.04
C ASP A 172 -1.74 -2.86 -18.05
N ILE A 173 -2.04 -1.72 -17.44
CA ILE A 173 -3.40 -1.17 -17.34
C ILE A 173 -3.66 -0.07 -18.37
N THR A 174 -2.78 0.11 -19.35
CA THR A 174 -3.03 1.07 -20.43
C THR A 174 -4.09 0.55 -21.40
N PHE A 175 -4.93 1.42 -21.90
CA PHE A 175 -5.96 1.05 -22.86
C PHE A 175 -6.20 2.15 -23.90
N ASP A 176 -6.60 1.74 -25.11
CA ASP A 176 -6.95 2.69 -26.18
C ASP A 176 -8.33 3.32 -25.90
N LYS A 177 -8.39 4.63 -25.99
CA LYS A 177 -9.65 5.41 -25.89
C LYS A 177 -10.76 4.92 -26.84
N LYS A 178 -10.39 4.28 -27.96
CA LYS A 178 -11.32 3.81 -28.98
C LYS A 178 -12.07 2.54 -28.60
N ILE A 179 -11.56 1.78 -27.64
CA ILE A 179 -12.22 0.56 -27.15
C ILE A 179 -13.16 0.87 -25.99
N SER A 180 -14.17 0.04 -25.79
CA SER A 180 -15.05 0.19 -24.63
C SER A 180 -14.31 -0.13 -23.34
N LEU A 181 -14.72 0.49 -22.22
CA LEU A 181 -14.15 0.22 -20.91
C LEU A 181 -14.26 -1.27 -20.53
N VAL A 182 -15.36 -1.91 -20.87
CA VAL A 182 -15.56 -3.35 -20.62
C VAL A 182 -14.52 -4.18 -21.38
N THR A 183 -14.28 -3.84 -22.65
CA THR A 183 -13.24 -4.52 -23.44
C THR A 183 -11.85 -4.25 -22.88
N ALA A 184 -11.57 -3.02 -22.44
CA ALA A 184 -10.30 -2.67 -21.81
C ALA A 184 -10.06 -3.49 -20.53
N ILE A 185 -11.04 -3.59 -19.65
CA ILE A 185 -10.94 -4.38 -18.42
C ILE A 185 -10.73 -5.86 -18.74
N ASN A 186 -11.48 -6.44 -19.66
CA ASN A 186 -11.36 -7.84 -20.04
C ASN A 186 -9.98 -8.18 -20.65
N ASN A 187 -9.31 -7.20 -21.26
CA ASN A 187 -7.96 -7.39 -21.80
C ASN A 187 -6.86 -7.32 -20.71
N ILE A 188 -7.17 -6.75 -19.56
CA ILE A 188 -6.23 -6.62 -18.42
C ILE A 188 -6.32 -7.84 -17.50
N CYS A 189 -7.51 -8.39 -17.33
CA CYS A 189 -7.77 -9.59 -16.52
C CYS A 189 -7.48 -10.88 -17.26
#